data_fa39f9bef7c440c14838e2c575eaa41a
#
_entry.id   fa39f9bef7c440c14838e2c575eaa41a
#
_cell.length_a   1.000
_cell.length_b   1.000
_cell.length_c   1.000
_cell.angle_alpha   90.00
_cell.angle_beta   90.00
_cell.angle_gamma   90.00
#
_symmetry.space_group_name_H-M   'P 1'
#
loop_
_entity.id
_entity.type
_entity.pdbx_description
1 polymer ?
#
loop_
_entity_poly.entity_id
_entity_poly.type
_entity_poly.pdbx_seq_one_letter_code
_entity_poly.pdbx_strand_id
1 'polypeptide(L)'
;VGYSDEQGDSPFWDAIGRNFFDLNYAAAERLCGLKSRTFLAELMPHYPIYVPLLPDAAQEAMGQVHPRAQITFDILMREGFETDHYIDIFDGGPTLHAKVSGIRSIAQSRLVPVKVETAQSSDVGTGGRLYLVANGLLQDYRAVLLELDWAPGRPVVLSLQAAEALGVGEGASVRIVAV
;
A
#
# COMPACT_ATOMS: atom_id res chain seq x y z
N VAL A 1 -7.06 -7.11 3.42
CA VAL A 1 -6.11 -8.25 3.44
C VAL A 1 -6.56 -9.22 4.51
N GLY A 2 -7.55 -10.01 4.18
CA GLY A 2 -8.18 -10.95 5.09
C GLY A 2 -7.34 -12.19 5.34
N TYR A 3 -7.81 -12.97 6.28
CA TYR A 3 -7.19 -14.22 6.65
C TYR A 3 -7.45 -15.26 5.56
N SER A 4 -6.40 -15.68 4.86
CA SER A 4 -6.39 -16.91 4.06
C SER A 4 -5.41 -17.90 4.70
N ASP A 5 -5.75 -19.18 4.69
CA ASP A 5 -4.86 -20.23 5.17
C ASP A 5 -3.68 -20.48 4.20
N GLU A 6 -2.80 -21.43 4.53
CA GLU A 6 -1.65 -21.77 3.68
C GLU A 6 -2.05 -22.33 2.32
N GLN A 7 -3.26 -22.85 2.19
CA GLN A 7 -3.84 -23.39 0.97
C GLN A 7 -4.48 -22.30 0.11
N GLY A 8 -4.60 -21.06 0.62
CA GLY A 8 -5.24 -19.94 -0.05
C GLY A 8 -6.76 -19.89 0.15
N ASP A 9 -7.29 -20.66 1.10
CA ASP A 9 -8.69 -20.63 1.46
C ASP A 9 -8.96 -19.52 2.49
N SER A 10 -10.08 -18.81 2.35
CA SER A 10 -10.53 -17.80 3.30
C SER A 10 -11.68 -18.36 4.13
N PRO A 11 -11.49 -18.59 5.45
CA PRO A 11 -12.54 -19.06 6.33
C PRO A 11 -13.79 -18.18 6.31
N PHE A 12 -13.60 -16.88 6.19
CA PHE A 12 -14.70 -15.91 6.09
C PHE A 12 -15.48 -16.10 4.78
N TRP A 13 -14.79 -16.13 3.64
CA TRP A 13 -15.45 -16.31 2.36
C TRP A 13 -16.09 -17.70 2.25
N ASP A 14 -15.41 -18.73 2.67
CA ASP A 14 -15.95 -20.10 2.58
C ASP A 14 -17.22 -20.28 3.39
N ALA A 15 -17.30 -19.63 4.56
CA ALA A 15 -18.51 -19.63 5.35
C ALA A 15 -19.66 -18.87 4.67
N ILE A 16 -19.38 -17.75 4.03
CA ILE A 16 -20.37 -16.96 3.29
C ILE A 16 -20.63 -17.57 1.92
N GLY A 17 -19.58 -17.87 1.16
CA GLY A 17 -19.66 -18.34 -0.21
C GLY A 17 -20.39 -19.67 -0.36
N ARG A 18 -20.14 -20.63 0.52
CA ARG A 18 -20.86 -21.91 0.54
C ARG A 18 -22.36 -21.75 0.84
N ASN A 19 -22.71 -20.80 1.69
CA ASN A 19 -24.10 -20.57 2.05
C ASN A 19 -24.91 -19.84 0.98
N PHE A 20 -24.26 -18.95 0.22
CA PHE A 20 -24.96 -18.07 -0.72
C PHE A 20 -24.71 -18.44 -2.19
N PHE A 21 -23.57 -19.02 -2.54
CA PHE A 21 -23.17 -19.20 -3.94
C PHE A 21 -22.64 -20.61 -4.27
N ASP A 22 -22.45 -21.46 -3.30
CA ASP A 22 -21.78 -22.78 -3.44
C ASP A 22 -20.37 -22.67 -4.09
N LEU A 23 -19.67 -21.55 -3.81
CA LEU A 23 -18.33 -21.29 -4.31
C LEU A 23 -17.36 -21.13 -3.12
N ASN A 24 -16.27 -21.86 -3.15
CA ASN A 24 -15.16 -21.60 -2.23
C ASN A 24 -14.32 -20.40 -2.71
N TYR A 25 -13.45 -19.89 -1.83
CA TYR A 25 -12.61 -18.71 -2.12
C TYR A 25 -11.76 -18.89 -3.38
N ALA A 26 -11.08 -20.01 -3.55
CA ALA A 26 -10.23 -20.27 -4.71
C ALA A 26 -11.00 -20.33 -6.04
N ALA A 27 -12.25 -20.81 -6.02
CA ALA A 27 -13.12 -20.79 -7.19
C ALA A 27 -13.61 -19.37 -7.50
N ALA A 28 -13.96 -18.58 -6.48
CA ALA A 28 -14.37 -17.20 -6.60
C ALA A 28 -13.23 -16.33 -7.15
N GLU A 29 -12.00 -16.51 -6.66
CA GLU A 29 -10.82 -15.78 -7.13
C GLU A 29 -10.52 -16.07 -8.60
N ARG A 30 -10.60 -17.35 -9.02
CA ARG A 30 -10.45 -17.72 -10.43
C ARG A 30 -11.51 -17.07 -11.32
N LEU A 31 -12.76 -17.01 -10.87
CA LEU A 31 -13.83 -16.32 -11.61
C LEU A 31 -13.60 -14.82 -11.69
N CYS A 32 -13.08 -14.19 -10.65
CA CYS A 32 -12.69 -12.79 -10.65
C CYS A 32 -11.59 -12.49 -11.68
N GLY A 33 -10.60 -13.36 -11.79
CA GLY A 33 -9.54 -13.24 -12.80
C GLY A 33 -10.05 -13.32 -14.23
N LEU A 34 -11.17 -14.02 -14.46
CA LEU A 34 -11.75 -14.22 -15.78
C LEU A 34 -12.79 -13.15 -16.19
N LYS A 35 -13.52 -12.58 -15.24
CA LYS A 35 -14.67 -11.73 -15.56
C LYS A 35 -14.61 -10.31 -14.98
N SER A 36 -14.33 -10.08 -13.82
CA SER A 36 -14.12 -8.84 -13.06
C SER A 36 -14.66 -9.00 -11.62
N ARG A 37 -14.18 -8.18 -10.70
CA ARG A 37 -14.68 -8.14 -9.31
C ARG A 37 -16.14 -7.71 -9.20
N THR A 38 -16.68 -6.99 -10.18
CA THR A 38 -18.09 -6.61 -10.25
C THR A 38 -19.03 -7.81 -10.25
N PHE A 39 -18.62 -8.91 -10.87
CA PHE A 39 -19.40 -10.14 -10.89
C PHE A 39 -19.65 -10.73 -9.49
N LEU A 40 -18.63 -10.68 -8.61
CA LEU A 40 -18.83 -11.13 -7.22
C LEU A 40 -19.74 -10.21 -6.42
N ALA A 41 -19.64 -8.89 -6.66
CA ALA A 41 -20.54 -7.93 -6.01
C ALA A 41 -22.01 -8.16 -6.41
N GLU A 42 -22.25 -8.57 -7.65
CA GLU A 42 -23.61 -8.93 -8.15
C GLU A 42 -24.15 -10.23 -7.53
N LEU A 43 -23.26 -11.14 -7.11
CA LEU A 43 -23.65 -12.38 -6.42
C LEU A 43 -23.95 -12.17 -4.93
N MET A 44 -23.48 -11.06 -4.33
CA MET A 44 -23.72 -10.79 -2.92
C MET A 44 -25.19 -10.46 -2.66
N PRO A 45 -25.73 -10.90 -1.51
CA PRO A 45 -27.12 -10.59 -1.16
C PRO A 45 -27.33 -9.07 -1.08
N HIS A 46 -28.42 -8.58 -1.67
CA HIS A 46 -28.82 -7.17 -1.61
C HIS A 46 -29.51 -6.78 -0.28
N TYR A 47 -29.46 -7.63 0.72
CA TYR A 47 -29.98 -7.39 2.06
C TYR A 47 -28.87 -7.49 3.11
N PRO A 48 -29.01 -6.84 4.26
CA PRO A 48 -28.01 -6.91 5.32
C PRO A 48 -27.78 -8.34 5.80
N ILE A 49 -26.50 -8.71 5.92
CA ILE A 49 -26.09 -9.97 6.55
C ILE A 49 -25.84 -9.68 8.02
N TYR A 50 -26.58 -10.34 8.90
CA TYR A 50 -26.42 -10.17 10.34
C TYR A 50 -25.29 -11.05 10.86
N VAL A 51 -24.24 -10.43 11.41
CA VAL A 51 -23.04 -11.10 11.90
C VAL A 51 -23.35 -12.29 12.84
N PRO A 52 -24.28 -12.18 13.80
CA PRO A 52 -24.60 -13.30 14.69
C PRO A 52 -25.19 -14.53 14.00
N LEU A 53 -25.59 -14.42 12.74
CA LEU A 53 -26.11 -15.55 11.94
C LEU A 53 -25.04 -16.20 11.09
N LEU A 54 -23.84 -15.66 11.07
CA LEU A 54 -22.69 -16.27 10.36
C LEU A 54 -22.16 -17.45 11.20
N PRO A 55 -21.56 -18.47 10.54
CA PRO A 55 -20.83 -19.51 11.24
C PRO A 55 -19.71 -18.95 12.12
N ASP A 56 -19.43 -19.60 13.26
CA ASP A 56 -18.42 -19.15 14.23
C ASP A 56 -17.06 -18.88 13.57
N ALA A 57 -16.62 -19.76 12.68
CA ALA A 57 -15.36 -19.59 11.94
C ALA A 57 -15.30 -18.28 11.10
N ALA A 58 -16.44 -17.84 10.55
CA ALA A 58 -16.51 -16.56 9.83
C ALA A 58 -16.45 -15.38 10.80
N GLN A 59 -17.17 -15.48 11.92
CA GLN A 59 -17.14 -14.43 12.96
C GLN A 59 -15.74 -14.27 13.55
N GLU A 60 -15.04 -15.36 13.82
CA GLU A 60 -13.66 -15.37 14.34
C GLU A 60 -12.65 -14.77 13.35
N ALA A 61 -12.84 -14.98 12.05
CA ALA A 61 -11.95 -14.44 11.01
C ALA A 61 -12.16 -12.94 10.73
N MET A 62 -13.30 -12.38 11.15
CA MET A 62 -13.64 -10.98 10.87
C MET A 62 -12.67 -10.01 11.54
N GLY A 63 -12.14 -9.07 10.75
CA GLY A 63 -11.22 -8.04 11.22
C GLY A 63 -9.79 -8.53 11.51
N GLN A 64 -9.50 -9.79 11.26
CA GLN A 64 -8.15 -10.30 11.44
C GLN A 64 -7.26 -9.98 10.24
N VAL A 65 -5.99 -9.68 10.52
CA VAL A 65 -4.96 -9.45 9.51
C VAL A 65 -4.22 -10.75 9.25
N HIS A 66 -4.13 -11.12 7.97
CA HIS A 66 -3.35 -12.29 7.59
C HIS A 66 -1.87 -12.14 8.01
N PRO A 67 -1.19 -13.16 8.58
CA PRO A 67 0.19 -13.05 9.03
C PRO A 67 1.17 -12.52 7.99
N ARG A 68 1.01 -12.90 6.72
CA ARG A 68 1.84 -12.38 5.61
C ARG A 68 1.59 -10.91 5.29
N ALA A 69 0.44 -10.37 5.68
CA ALA A 69 0.07 -8.98 5.47
C ALA A 69 0.37 -8.07 6.68
N GLN A 70 0.79 -8.64 7.80
CA GLN A 70 1.05 -7.91 9.03
C GLN A 70 2.06 -6.78 8.83
N ILE A 71 3.14 -7.04 8.10
CA ILE A 71 4.16 -6.01 7.81
C ILE A 71 3.54 -4.83 7.06
N THR A 72 2.72 -5.10 6.04
CA THR A 72 2.03 -4.05 5.28
C THR A 72 1.03 -3.28 6.13
N PHE A 73 0.28 -3.98 6.98
CA PHE A 73 -0.64 -3.37 7.92
C PHE A 73 0.10 -2.42 8.87
N ASP A 74 1.20 -2.87 9.48
CA ASP A 74 2.01 -2.07 10.40
C ASP A 74 2.61 -0.83 9.72
N ILE A 75 3.04 -0.95 8.44
CA ILE A 75 3.53 0.18 7.66
C ILE A 75 2.41 1.21 7.46
N LEU A 76 1.21 0.78 7.08
CA LEU A 76 0.07 1.67 6.86
C LEU A 76 -0.36 2.36 8.17
N MET A 77 -0.39 1.63 9.30
CA MET A 77 -0.68 2.23 10.60
C MET A 77 0.36 3.30 10.98
N ARG A 78 1.65 3.06 10.73
CA ARG A 78 2.72 4.06 10.95
C ARG A 78 2.61 5.25 10.01
N GLU A 79 2.05 5.08 8.83
CA GLU A 79 1.75 6.15 7.88
C GLU A 79 0.52 6.99 8.26
N GLY A 80 -0.22 6.63 9.30
CA GLY A 80 -1.39 7.37 9.79
C GLY A 80 -2.71 6.89 9.22
N PHE A 81 -2.76 5.64 8.75
CA PHE A 81 -4.02 4.98 8.45
C PHE A 81 -4.66 4.48 9.75
N GLU A 82 -5.97 4.41 9.76
CA GLU A 82 -6.79 4.00 10.89
C GLU A 82 -7.80 2.93 10.44
N THR A 83 -8.23 2.09 11.38
CA THR A 83 -9.35 1.15 11.17
C THR A 83 -10.62 1.75 11.76
N ASP A 84 -11.75 1.62 11.08
CA ASP A 84 -13.05 2.16 11.50
C ASP A 84 -14.14 1.10 11.69
N HIS A 85 -13.76 -0.10 12.06
CA HIS A 85 -14.65 -1.25 12.23
C HIS A 85 -15.32 -1.78 10.94
N TYR A 86 -14.99 -1.23 9.77
CA TYR A 86 -15.39 -1.83 8.52
C TYR A 86 -14.45 -2.98 8.15
N ILE A 87 -15.04 -4.03 7.61
CA ILE A 87 -14.31 -5.18 7.08
C ILE A 87 -14.57 -5.31 5.59
N ASP A 88 -13.62 -5.89 4.89
CA ASP A 88 -13.83 -6.28 3.49
C ASP A 88 -14.75 -7.49 3.43
N ILE A 89 -15.81 -7.40 2.62
CA ILE A 89 -16.81 -8.48 2.50
C ILE A 89 -16.27 -9.72 1.77
N PHE A 90 -15.13 -9.62 1.09
CA PHE A 90 -14.55 -10.74 0.36
C PHE A 90 -13.57 -11.55 1.21
N ASP A 91 -12.77 -10.90 2.02
CA ASP A 91 -11.73 -11.57 2.79
C ASP A 91 -11.87 -11.42 4.31
N GLY A 92 -12.88 -10.66 4.77
CA GLY A 92 -13.12 -10.42 6.19
C GLY A 92 -12.08 -9.53 6.87
N GLY A 93 -11.06 -9.07 6.14
CA GLY A 93 -9.98 -8.28 6.70
C GLY A 93 -10.39 -6.84 7.05
N PRO A 94 -9.61 -6.15 7.88
CA PRO A 94 -9.91 -4.78 8.26
C PRO A 94 -9.75 -3.82 7.08
N THR A 95 -10.68 -2.89 6.93
CA THR A 95 -10.56 -1.76 6.01
C THR A 95 -9.76 -0.65 6.69
N LEU A 96 -8.80 -0.10 5.96
CA LEU A 96 -7.96 0.99 6.41
C LEU A 96 -8.29 2.27 5.64
N HIS A 97 -8.38 3.38 6.34
CA HIS A 97 -8.60 4.69 5.73
C HIS A 97 -7.65 5.74 6.31
N ALA A 98 -7.38 6.78 5.56
CA ALA A 98 -6.63 7.94 6.02
C ALA A 98 -7.06 9.20 5.26
N LYS A 99 -7.00 10.34 5.94
CA LYS A 99 -7.03 11.63 5.23
C LYS A 99 -5.68 11.80 4.53
N VAL A 100 -5.68 12.20 3.25
CA VAL A 100 -4.44 12.40 2.47
C VAL A 100 -3.44 13.31 3.20
N SER A 101 -3.93 14.37 3.83
CA SER A 101 -3.10 15.30 4.62
C SER A 101 -2.55 14.70 5.92
N GLY A 102 -3.11 13.60 6.40
CA GLY A 102 -2.67 12.88 7.59
C GLY A 102 -1.66 11.77 7.29
N ILE A 103 -1.49 11.38 6.02
CA ILE A 103 -0.50 10.40 5.63
C ILE A 103 0.89 10.99 5.85
N ARG A 104 1.69 10.36 6.71
CA ARG A 104 3.00 10.85 7.16
C ARG A 104 3.94 11.16 6.00
N SER A 105 4.07 10.24 5.07
CA SER A 105 4.94 10.41 3.89
C SER A 105 4.50 11.57 3.00
N ILE A 106 3.22 11.92 2.95
CA ILE A 106 2.70 13.08 2.23
C ILE A 106 2.91 14.35 3.05
N ALA A 107 2.49 14.35 4.32
CA ALA A 107 2.55 15.51 5.21
C ALA A 107 3.98 16.00 5.44
N GLN A 108 4.95 15.09 5.54
CA GLN A 108 6.35 15.42 5.78
C GLN A 108 7.17 15.63 4.50
N SER A 109 6.60 15.31 3.34
CA SER A 109 7.32 15.48 2.08
C SER A 109 7.56 16.95 1.74
N ARG A 110 8.66 17.20 1.05
CA ARG A 110 9.07 18.53 0.59
C ARG A 110 9.32 18.50 -0.92
N LEU A 111 8.89 19.55 -1.59
CA LEU A 111 9.26 19.81 -2.98
C LEU A 111 10.54 20.63 -3.00
N VAL A 112 11.60 20.13 -3.61
CA VAL A 112 12.92 20.74 -3.58
C VAL A 112 13.56 20.72 -4.98
N PRO A 113 14.37 21.73 -5.33
CA PRO A 113 15.12 21.72 -6.59
C PRO A 113 16.28 20.71 -6.53
N VAL A 114 16.58 20.14 -7.68
CA VAL A 114 17.69 19.21 -7.89
C VAL A 114 18.94 19.94 -8.31
N LYS A 115 20.07 19.57 -7.74
CA LYS A 115 21.41 19.86 -8.24
C LYS A 115 22.06 18.54 -8.67
N VAL A 116 22.53 18.44 -9.91
CA VAL A 116 23.17 17.21 -10.41
C VAL A 116 24.67 17.35 -10.27
N GLU A 117 25.30 16.39 -9.57
CA GLU A 117 26.77 16.30 -9.52
C GLU A 117 27.26 15.33 -10.56
N THR A 118 28.13 15.83 -11.44
CA THR A 118 28.79 15.04 -12.52
C THR A 118 30.05 14.34 -12.05
N ALA A 119 30.57 14.68 -10.87
CA ALA A 119 31.75 14.03 -10.32
C ALA A 119 31.37 12.63 -9.78
N GLN A 120 32.12 11.60 -10.20
CA GLN A 120 32.12 10.30 -9.56
C GLN A 120 32.80 10.39 -8.18
N SER A 121 32.23 11.17 -7.27
CA SER A 121 32.62 11.07 -5.89
C SER A 121 32.03 9.76 -5.35
N SER A 122 32.88 8.75 -5.29
CA SER A 122 32.63 7.45 -4.63
C SER A 122 32.48 7.58 -3.10
N ASP A 123 32.32 8.77 -2.61
CA ASP A 123 31.92 9.06 -1.24
C ASP A 123 30.38 9.11 -1.17
N VAL A 124 29.78 7.94 -1.17
CA VAL A 124 28.52 7.75 -0.45
C VAL A 124 28.88 8.04 1.00
N GLY A 125 28.60 9.25 1.45
CA GLY A 125 28.86 9.68 2.81
C GLY A 125 28.22 8.67 3.74
N THR A 126 29.07 7.88 4.42
CA THR A 126 28.66 7.00 5.49
C THR A 126 28.12 7.86 6.63
N GLY A 127 26.81 8.08 6.66
CA GLY A 127 26.15 8.86 7.71
C GLY A 127 24.94 9.67 7.24
N GLY A 128 24.52 9.56 5.99
CA GLY A 128 23.31 10.17 5.48
C GLY A 128 22.04 9.51 6.03
N ARG A 129 20.96 10.27 6.06
CA ARG A 129 19.62 9.74 6.35
C ARG A 129 19.01 9.17 5.08
N LEU A 130 18.22 8.10 5.21
CA LEU A 130 17.52 7.49 4.11
C LEU A 130 16.28 8.34 3.70
N TYR A 131 16.21 8.64 2.42
CA TYR A 131 15.11 9.42 1.83
C TYR A 131 14.51 8.71 0.63
N LEU A 132 13.19 8.77 0.53
CA LEU A 132 12.47 8.47 -0.70
C LEU A 132 12.42 9.76 -1.53
N VAL A 133 12.97 9.70 -2.73
CA VAL A 133 12.99 10.83 -3.68
C VAL A 133 12.16 10.43 -4.90
N ALA A 134 11.20 11.28 -5.29
CA ALA A 134 10.32 11.01 -6.41
C ALA A 134 10.22 12.21 -7.36
N ASN A 135 10.10 11.96 -8.66
CA ASN A 135 9.73 13.00 -9.61
C ASN A 135 8.24 13.37 -9.47
N GLY A 136 7.81 14.48 -10.10
CA GLY A 136 6.42 14.95 -10.07
C GLY A 136 5.58 14.55 -11.28
N LEU A 137 6.03 13.60 -12.09
CA LEU A 137 5.41 13.24 -13.37
C LEU A 137 4.41 12.10 -13.17
N LEU A 138 3.13 12.33 -13.53
CA LEU A 138 2.09 11.30 -13.36
C LEU A 138 2.27 10.11 -14.31
N GLN A 139 2.63 10.35 -15.57
CA GLN A 139 2.78 9.29 -16.57
C GLN A 139 4.11 8.55 -16.45
N ASP A 140 5.17 9.28 -16.11
CA ASP A 140 6.53 8.74 -15.95
C ASP A 140 6.97 8.83 -14.49
N TYR A 141 6.09 8.48 -13.56
CA TYR A 141 6.40 8.51 -12.14
C TYR A 141 7.55 7.55 -11.83
N ARG A 142 8.58 8.09 -11.18
CA ARG A 142 9.75 7.34 -10.72
C ARG A 142 10.10 7.75 -9.31
N ALA A 143 10.53 6.80 -8.53
CA ALA A 143 11.00 7.03 -7.16
C ALA A 143 12.24 6.18 -6.90
N VAL A 144 13.17 6.73 -6.15
CA VAL A 144 14.40 6.05 -5.71
C VAL A 144 14.60 6.25 -4.21
N LEU A 145 15.24 5.29 -3.58
CA LEU A 145 15.62 5.37 -2.17
C LEU A 145 17.12 5.69 -2.10
N LEU A 146 17.47 6.81 -1.45
CA LEU A 146 18.83 7.31 -1.39
C LEU A 146 19.23 7.69 0.03
N GLU A 147 20.47 7.41 0.40
CA GLU A 147 21.09 8.04 1.57
C GLU A 147 21.58 9.43 1.18
N LEU A 148 21.08 10.45 1.88
CA LEU A 148 21.39 11.84 1.57
C LEU A 148 21.72 12.61 2.84
N ASP A 149 22.73 13.47 2.76
CA ASP A 149 22.99 14.54 3.73
C ASP A 149 22.26 15.80 3.25
N TRP A 150 20.94 15.82 3.43
CA TRP A 150 20.09 16.91 3.00
C TRP A 150 19.51 17.68 4.20
N ALA A 151 19.53 19.01 4.10
CA ALA A 151 18.93 19.92 5.09
C ALA A 151 17.84 20.78 4.43
N PRO A 152 16.76 21.13 5.16
CA PRO A 152 15.70 22.01 4.67
C PRO A 152 16.24 23.34 4.12
N GLY A 153 15.65 23.80 3.01
CA GLY A 153 16.03 25.05 2.35
C GLY A 153 17.20 24.92 1.36
N ARG A 154 17.76 23.74 1.19
CA ARG A 154 18.82 23.47 0.20
C ARG A 154 18.30 22.62 -0.95
N PRO A 155 18.86 22.75 -2.17
CA PRO A 155 18.66 21.78 -3.23
C PRO A 155 19.07 20.38 -2.78
N VAL A 156 18.38 19.36 -3.29
CA VAL A 156 18.88 17.99 -3.15
C VAL A 156 19.97 17.74 -4.18
N VAL A 157 21.09 17.23 -3.72
CA VAL A 157 22.23 16.88 -4.60
C VAL A 157 22.06 15.42 -5.00
N LEU A 158 21.97 15.18 -6.31
CA LEU A 158 21.82 13.85 -6.87
C LEU A 158 23.05 13.50 -7.73
N SER A 159 23.49 12.26 -7.69
CA SER A 159 24.42 11.75 -8.68
C SER A 159 23.76 11.72 -10.06
N LEU A 160 24.56 11.73 -11.13
CA LEU A 160 24.04 11.61 -12.49
C LEU A 160 23.16 10.34 -12.66
N GLN A 161 23.59 9.22 -12.09
CA GLN A 161 22.83 7.97 -12.12
C GLN A 161 21.47 8.08 -11.42
N ALA A 162 21.39 8.74 -10.26
CA ALA A 162 20.14 8.94 -9.55
C ALA A 162 19.20 9.89 -10.30
N ALA A 163 19.74 10.94 -10.90
CA ALA A 163 18.98 11.89 -11.73
C ALA A 163 18.41 11.21 -12.99
N GLU A 164 19.20 10.39 -13.66
CA GLU A 164 18.75 9.58 -14.82
C GLU A 164 17.67 8.56 -14.40
N ALA A 165 17.85 7.87 -13.29
CA ALA A 165 16.87 6.92 -12.77
C ALA A 165 15.52 7.59 -12.48
N LEU A 166 15.54 8.83 -11.97
CA LEU A 166 14.35 9.65 -11.72
C LEU A 166 13.81 10.33 -12.99
N GLY A 167 14.57 10.38 -14.06
CA GLY A 167 14.22 11.12 -15.27
C GLY A 167 14.18 12.63 -15.07
N VAL A 168 15.08 13.19 -14.25
CA VAL A 168 15.15 14.61 -13.93
C VAL A 168 16.51 15.18 -14.25
N GLY A 169 16.56 16.49 -14.55
CA GLY A 169 17.79 17.22 -14.81
C GLY A 169 18.07 18.31 -13.76
N GLU A 170 19.13 19.03 -13.98
CA GLU A 170 19.52 20.20 -13.16
C GLU A 170 18.38 21.21 -13.04
N GLY A 171 18.10 21.63 -11.81
CA GLY A 171 17.03 22.60 -11.50
C GLY A 171 15.62 22.03 -11.53
N ALA A 172 15.42 20.76 -11.92
CA ALA A 172 14.12 20.11 -11.83
C ALA A 172 13.65 20.02 -10.37
N SER A 173 12.33 19.92 -10.15
CA SER A 173 11.79 19.74 -8.80
C SER A 173 11.49 18.27 -8.53
N VAL A 174 11.90 17.79 -7.37
CA VAL A 174 11.58 16.46 -6.87
C VAL A 174 10.91 16.54 -5.51
N ARG A 175 10.12 15.53 -5.19
CA ARG A 175 9.55 15.38 -3.84
C ARG A 175 10.45 14.46 -3.02
N ILE A 176 10.78 14.91 -1.81
CA ILE A 176 11.66 14.18 -0.90
C ILE A 176 10.96 13.99 0.44
N VAL A 177 11.07 12.80 1.02
CA VAL A 177 10.61 12.49 2.38
C VAL A 177 11.59 11.52 3.05
N ALA A 178 11.86 11.73 4.33
CA ALA A 178 12.67 10.81 5.11
C ALA A 178 11.89 9.51 5.41
N VAL A 179 12.56 8.38 5.39
CA VAL A 179 12.02 7.05 5.68
C VAL A 179 12.30 6.66 7.12
#